data_292323603160097dd0d1ab213ff48c23
#
_entry.id   292323603160097dd0d1ab213ff48c23
#
_cell.length_a   1.000
_cell.length_b   1.000
_cell.length_c   1.000
_cell.angle_alpha   90.00
_cell.angle_beta   90.00
_cell.angle_gamma   90.00
#
_symmetry.space_group_name_H-M   'P 1'
#
loop_
_entity.id
_entity.type
_entity.pdbx_description
1 polymer ?
#
loop_
_entity_poly.entity_id
_entity_poly.type
_entity_poly.pdbx_seq_one_letter_code
_entity_poly.pdbx_strand_id
1 'polypeptide(L)'
;IVSEDYSEVKALKDFSMIEYRHAKKVSDVAYACAKETGYDANLCLAAGFYYRMGRWIGEPYIANAVQKAQTLCFPEPMIRILSEYYGQENKPSTPESALIHMVDALLIKLEAMELDVERSRWNREMFIYQTLNEFSSSGIYDESGMSMNQFLNVREYLAKEGVLQ
;
A
#
# COMPACT_ATOMS: atom_id res chain seq x y z
N ILE A 1 13.81 9.90 -1.44
CA ILE A 1 13.04 9.98 -0.19
C ILE A 1 12.79 8.59 0.43
N VAL A 2 13.03 7.52 -0.31
CA VAL A 2 12.98 6.14 0.23
C VAL A 2 14.37 5.56 0.45
N SER A 3 15.43 6.32 0.18
CA SER A 3 16.82 5.91 0.42
C SER A 3 17.09 5.73 1.91
N GLU A 4 17.92 4.75 2.26
CA GLU A 4 18.35 4.52 3.64
C GLU A 4 19.10 5.72 4.24
N ASP A 5 19.65 6.60 3.39
CA ASP A 5 20.35 7.81 3.83
C ASP A 5 19.43 8.99 4.14
N TYR A 6 18.17 8.91 3.73
CA TYR A 6 17.19 9.96 4.00
C TYR A 6 16.84 10.00 5.49
N SER A 7 16.83 11.21 6.08
CA SER A 7 16.64 11.37 7.52
C SER A 7 15.35 10.77 8.06
N GLU A 8 14.26 10.87 7.29
CA GLU A 8 12.96 10.32 7.70
C GLU A 8 12.97 8.79 7.71
N VAL A 9 13.71 8.17 6.79
CA VAL A 9 13.87 6.70 6.76
C VAL A 9 14.69 6.24 7.96
N LYS A 10 15.79 6.96 8.27
CA LYS A 10 16.60 6.65 9.45
C LYS A 10 15.78 6.79 10.73
N ALA A 11 15.00 7.86 10.84
CA ALA A 11 14.14 8.09 11.99
C ALA A 11 13.12 6.96 12.16
N LEU A 12 12.54 6.47 11.08
CA LEU A 12 11.60 5.34 11.12
C LEU A 12 12.29 4.06 11.58
N LYS A 13 13.47 3.77 11.08
CA LYS A 13 14.26 2.60 11.52
C LYS A 13 14.53 2.65 13.02
N ASP A 14 14.90 3.81 13.53
CA ASP A 14 15.20 4.01 14.96
C ASP A 14 13.93 3.90 15.79
N PHE A 15 12.79 4.35 15.25
CA PHE A 15 11.51 4.30 15.93
C PHE A 15 10.94 2.87 15.99
N SER A 16 10.93 2.15 14.86
CA SER A 16 10.39 0.80 14.79
C SER A 16 10.89 0.05 13.55
N MET A 17 11.66 -0.99 13.77
CA MET A 17 12.12 -1.88 12.70
C MET A 17 10.95 -2.64 12.05
N ILE A 18 9.91 -2.95 12.82
CA ILE A 18 8.72 -3.63 12.29
C ILE A 18 8.01 -2.73 11.29
N GLU A 19 7.76 -1.48 11.66
CA GLU A 19 7.12 -0.50 10.76
C GLU A 19 8.00 -0.21 9.54
N TYR A 20 9.31 -0.10 9.73
CA TYR A 20 10.24 0.11 8.62
C TYR A 20 10.18 -1.06 7.60
N ARG A 21 10.23 -2.30 8.10
CA ARG A 21 10.18 -3.48 7.23
C ARG A 21 8.88 -3.57 6.47
N HIS A 22 7.77 -3.28 7.14
CA HIS A 22 6.46 -3.23 6.48
C HIS A 22 6.43 -2.16 5.38
N ALA A 23 6.86 -0.94 5.71
CA ALA A 23 6.92 0.17 4.76
C ALA A 23 7.78 -0.18 3.54
N LYS A 24 8.94 -0.77 3.77
CA LYS A 24 9.86 -1.20 2.73
C LYS A 24 9.21 -2.25 1.83
N LYS A 25 8.52 -3.21 2.41
CA LYS A 25 7.85 -4.27 1.65
C LYS A 25 6.69 -3.74 0.82
N VAL A 26 5.86 -2.88 1.39
CA VAL A 26 4.79 -2.20 0.63
C VAL A 26 5.38 -1.44 -0.55
N SER A 27 6.43 -0.66 -0.30
CA SER A 27 7.11 0.11 -1.33
C SER A 27 7.62 -0.76 -2.48
N ASP A 28 8.33 -1.84 -2.16
CA ASP A 28 8.91 -2.73 -3.16
C ASP A 28 7.85 -3.48 -3.96
N VAL A 29 6.82 -4.01 -3.31
CA VAL A 29 5.74 -4.74 -3.98
C VAL A 29 4.91 -3.79 -4.84
N ALA A 30 4.57 -2.62 -4.32
CA ALA A 30 3.79 -1.63 -5.07
C ALA A 30 4.55 -1.14 -6.31
N TYR A 31 5.85 -0.90 -6.18
CA TYR A 31 6.70 -0.53 -7.31
C TYR A 31 6.68 -1.61 -8.40
N ALA A 32 6.95 -2.86 -8.04
CA ALA A 32 7.01 -3.97 -8.99
C ALA A 32 5.64 -4.20 -9.66
N CYS A 33 4.57 -4.14 -8.88
CA CYS A 33 3.21 -4.30 -9.40
C CYS A 33 2.85 -3.19 -10.39
N ALA A 34 3.14 -1.94 -10.03
CA ALA A 34 2.86 -0.80 -10.90
C ALA A 34 3.63 -0.90 -12.21
N LYS A 35 4.90 -1.29 -12.14
CA LYS A 35 5.75 -1.46 -13.32
C LYS A 35 5.19 -2.53 -14.25
N GLU A 36 4.73 -3.65 -13.70
CA GLU A 36 4.17 -4.76 -14.48
C GLU A 36 2.79 -4.41 -15.07
N THR A 37 1.99 -3.63 -14.37
CA THR A 37 0.61 -3.33 -14.76
C THR A 37 0.42 -1.97 -15.45
N GLY A 38 1.52 -1.19 -15.62
CA GLY A 38 1.50 0.02 -16.43
C GLY A 38 1.13 1.30 -15.68
N TYR A 39 1.30 1.33 -14.36
CA TYR A 39 1.07 2.53 -13.55
C TYR A 39 2.37 3.25 -13.21
N ASP A 40 2.28 4.36 -12.50
CA ASP A 40 3.44 5.15 -12.09
C ASP A 40 4.21 4.44 -10.98
N ALA A 41 5.24 3.69 -11.36
CA ALA A 41 6.01 2.87 -10.43
C ALA A 41 6.77 3.69 -9.39
N ASN A 42 7.35 4.82 -9.79
CA ASN A 42 8.08 5.68 -8.85
C ASN A 42 7.16 6.32 -7.83
N LEU A 43 5.96 6.73 -8.25
CA LEU A 43 4.96 7.24 -7.33
C LEU A 43 4.54 6.15 -6.33
N CYS A 44 4.31 4.94 -6.81
CA CYS A 44 3.94 3.80 -5.94
C CYS A 44 5.06 3.43 -4.98
N LEU A 45 6.32 3.54 -5.39
CA LEU A 45 7.45 3.31 -4.50
C LEU A 45 7.43 4.29 -3.32
N ALA A 46 7.34 5.58 -3.61
CA ALA A 46 7.39 6.63 -2.59
C ALA A 46 6.13 6.63 -1.72
N ALA A 47 4.96 6.68 -2.35
CA ALA A 47 3.69 6.73 -1.61
C ALA A 47 3.45 5.45 -0.83
N GLY A 48 3.86 4.30 -1.36
CA GLY A 48 3.75 3.02 -0.66
C GLY A 48 4.58 2.99 0.62
N PHE A 49 5.80 3.53 0.56
CA PHE A 49 6.66 3.59 1.75
C PHE A 49 6.02 4.42 2.87
N TYR A 50 5.46 5.59 2.53
CA TYR A 50 4.92 6.53 3.52
C TYR A 50 3.43 6.37 3.80
N TYR A 51 2.79 5.36 3.21
CA TYR A 51 1.33 5.19 3.27
C TYR A 51 0.78 5.19 4.70
N ARG A 52 1.50 4.59 5.64
CA ARG A 52 1.09 4.49 7.04
C ARG A 52 1.72 5.56 7.94
N MET A 53 2.31 6.61 7.34
CA MET A 53 3.05 7.62 8.09
C MET A 53 2.23 8.27 9.21
N GLY A 54 0.93 8.47 9.00
CA GLY A 54 0.07 9.03 10.04
C GLY A 54 0.05 8.20 11.31
N ARG A 55 0.15 6.89 11.17
CA ARG A 55 0.18 5.98 12.33
C ARG A 55 1.50 6.06 13.10
N TRP A 56 2.57 6.48 12.45
CA TRP A 56 3.86 6.68 13.12
C TRP A 56 3.88 7.99 13.91
N ILE A 57 3.13 9.00 13.44
CA ILE A 57 3.05 10.34 14.05
C ILE A 57 2.02 10.35 15.19
N GLY A 58 0.80 9.85 14.92
CA GLY A 58 -0.31 9.83 15.86
C GLY A 58 -1.59 10.41 15.29
N GLU A 59 -2.65 10.30 16.05
CA GLU A 59 -3.97 10.81 15.64
C GLU A 59 -4.02 12.35 15.67
N PRO A 60 -4.77 13.00 14.76
CA PRO A 60 -5.51 12.41 13.64
C PRO A 60 -4.54 11.99 12.52
N TYR A 61 -4.61 10.71 12.14
CA TYR A 61 -3.60 10.08 11.28
C TYR A 61 -3.44 10.77 9.92
N ILE A 62 -4.55 10.99 9.21
CA ILE A 62 -4.51 11.54 7.85
C ILE A 62 -4.06 13.00 7.87
N ALA A 63 -4.64 13.83 8.74
CA ALA A 63 -4.28 15.25 8.85
C ALA A 63 -2.78 15.41 9.18
N ASN A 64 -2.27 14.61 10.11
CA ASN A 64 -0.87 14.67 10.50
C ASN A 64 0.06 14.17 9.41
N ALA A 65 -0.33 13.12 8.67
CA ALA A 65 0.44 12.63 7.54
C ALA A 65 0.54 13.68 6.43
N VAL A 66 -0.59 14.30 6.09
CA VAL A 66 -0.64 15.34 5.04
C VAL A 66 0.22 16.55 5.44
N GLN A 67 0.10 17.00 6.69
CA GLN A 67 0.88 18.14 7.19
C GLN A 67 2.38 17.83 7.11
N LYS A 68 2.79 16.65 7.57
CA LYS A 68 4.20 16.23 7.51
C LYS A 68 4.70 16.14 6.08
N ALA A 69 3.90 15.57 5.18
CA ALA A 69 4.26 15.45 3.77
C ALA A 69 4.45 16.81 3.11
N GLN A 70 3.57 17.78 3.44
CA GLN A 70 3.71 19.16 2.97
C GLN A 70 4.99 19.81 3.50
N THR A 71 5.30 19.61 4.77
CA THR A 71 6.53 20.10 5.39
C THR A 71 7.78 19.53 4.70
N LEU A 72 7.75 18.26 4.33
CA LEU A 72 8.83 17.58 3.62
C LEU A 72 8.86 17.88 2.12
N CYS A 73 7.94 18.70 1.65
CA CYS A 73 7.81 19.07 0.23
C CYS A 73 7.60 17.86 -0.70
N PHE A 74 6.84 16.88 -0.24
CA PHE A 74 6.48 15.73 -1.07
C PHE A 74 5.60 16.17 -2.24
N PRO A 75 5.69 15.50 -3.41
CA PRO A 75 4.85 15.86 -4.57
C PRO A 75 3.36 15.72 -4.29
N GLU A 76 2.56 16.56 -4.94
CA GLU A 76 1.10 16.58 -4.75
C GLU A 76 0.42 15.22 -5.02
N PRO A 77 0.78 14.46 -6.08
CA PRO A 77 0.17 13.14 -6.28
C PRO A 77 0.40 12.19 -5.11
N MET A 78 1.57 12.28 -4.47
CA MET A 78 1.90 11.48 -3.29
C MET A 78 1.09 11.92 -2.08
N ILE A 79 0.98 13.23 -1.84
CA ILE A 79 0.17 13.78 -0.74
C ILE A 79 -1.30 13.35 -0.90
N ARG A 80 -1.81 13.37 -2.13
CA ARG A 80 -3.18 12.90 -2.41
C ARG A 80 -3.37 11.45 -1.97
N ILE A 81 -2.44 10.56 -2.31
CA ILE A 81 -2.52 9.16 -1.90
C ILE A 81 -2.52 9.03 -0.38
N LEU A 82 -1.65 9.78 0.31
CA LEU A 82 -1.61 9.75 1.77
C LEU A 82 -2.92 10.25 2.39
N SER A 83 -3.59 11.22 1.76
CA SER A 83 -4.89 11.73 2.21
C SER A 83 -6.02 10.71 2.05
N GLU A 84 -5.81 9.69 1.24
CA GLU A 84 -6.78 8.65 0.93
C GLU A 84 -6.54 7.34 1.71
N TYR A 85 -5.77 7.41 2.75
CA TYR A 85 -5.40 6.27 3.57
C TYR A 85 -6.62 5.43 3.96
N TYR A 86 -6.67 4.18 3.48
CA TYR A 86 -7.74 3.20 3.70
C TYR A 86 -9.16 3.71 3.38
N GLY A 87 -9.28 4.77 2.61
CA GLY A 87 -10.58 5.34 2.28
C GLY A 87 -11.34 5.92 3.47
N GLN A 88 -10.64 6.20 4.58
CA GLN A 88 -11.29 6.67 5.82
C GLN A 88 -11.97 8.02 5.65
N GLU A 89 -11.30 8.98 5.00
CA GLU A 89 -11.87 10.29 4.72
C GLU A 89 -12.26 10.43 3.25
N ASN A 90 -11.41 9.92 2.36
CA ASN A 90 -11.62 9.96 0.91
C ASN A 90 -11.26 8.61 0.31
N LYS A 91 -12.08 8.13 -0.62
CA LYS A 91 -11.77 6.91 -1.36
C LYS A 91 -10.58 7.14 -2.28
N PRO A 92 -9.81 6.07 -2.63
CA PRO A 92 -8.79 6.18 -3.64
C PRO A 92 -9.31 6.81 -4.92
N SER A 93 -8.65 7.90 -5.36
CA SER A 93 -9.05 8.66 -6.54
C SER A 93 -8.14 8.45 -7.74
N THR A 94 -7.09 7.62 -7.58
CA THR A 94 -6.19 7.24 -8.66
C THR A 94 -5.94 5.73 -8.62
N PRO A 95 -5.56 5.11 -9.75
CA PRO A 95 -5.20 3.69 -9.75
C PRO A 95 -4.05 3.37 -8.81
N GLU A 96 -3.05 4.28 -8.71
CA GLU A 96 -1.91 4.10 -7.81
C GLU A 96 -2.36 4.05 -6.35
N SER A 97 -3.29 4.91 -5.95
CA SER A 97 -3.84 4.91 -4.58
C SER A 97 -4.56 3.60 -4.28
N ALA A 98 -5.37 3.11 -5.23
CA ALA A 98 -6.05 1.82 -5.10
C ALA A 98 -5.05 0.66 -4.99
N LEU A 99 -4.01 0.65 -5.82
CA LEU A 99 -2.99 -0.38 -5.81
C LEU A 99 -2.26 -0.43 -4.47
N ILE A 100 -1.89 0.71 -3.93
CA ILE A 100 -1.20 0.77 -2.63
C ILE A 100 -2.11 0.27 -1.51
N HIS A 101 -3.40 0.63 -1.54
CA HIS A 101 -4.37 0.10 -0.58
C HIS A 101 -4.41 -1.42 -0.62
N MET A 102 -4.48 -2.01 -1.81
CA MET A 102 -4.50 -3.46 -1.98
C MET A 102 -3.25 -4.11 -1.39
N VAL A 103 -2.07 -3.58 -1.73
CA VAL A 103 -0.79 -4.13 -1.27
C VAL A 103 -0.66 -4.05 0.24
N ASP A 104 -0.90 -2.88 0.82
CA ASP A 104 -0.77 -2.69 2.26
C ASP A 104 -1.74 -3.58 3.04
N ALA A 105 -3.01 -3.60 2.65
CA ALA A 105 -4.03 -4.40 3.30
C ALA A 105 -3.75 -5.90 3.20
N LEU A 106 -3.32 -6.38 2.03
CA LEU A 106 -2.98 -7.80 1.85
C LEU A 106 -1.79 -8.21 2.69
N LEU A 107 -0.74 -7.38 2.75
CA LEU A 107 0.44 -7.70 3.55
C LEU A 107 0.10 -7.81 5.04
N ILE A 108 -0.72 -6.89 5.56
CA ILE A 108 -1.16 -6.94 6.95
C ILE A 108 -1.96 -8.21 7.22
N LYS A 109 -2.94 -8.52 6.34
CA LYS A 109 -3.79 -9.69 6.52
C LYS A 109 -3.00 -11.01 6.41
N LEU A 110 -2.05 -11.07 5.49
CA LEU A 110 -1.20 -12.26 5.33
C LEU A 110 -0.26 -12.46 6.51
N GLU A 111 0.30 -11.40 7.07
CA GLU A 111 1.11 -11.47 8.27
C GLU A 111 0.31 -12.05 9.44
N ALA A 112 -0.93 -11.62 9.61
CA ALA A 112 -1.82 -12.16 10.63
C ALA A 112 -2.12 -13.65 10.42
N MET A 113 -2.22 -14.08 9.16
CA MET A 113 -2.43 -15.50 8.81
C MET A 113 -1.21 -16.38 9.05
N GLU A 114 -0.02 -15.84 8.88
CA GLU A 114 1.23 -16.60 9.08
C GLU A 114 1.43 -16.98 10.55
N LEU A 115 0.79 -16.27 11.46
CA LEU A 115 0.75 -16.63 12.87
C LEU A 115 -0.18 -17.83 13.13
N ASP A 116 -1.04 -18.16 12.18
CA ASP A 116 -2.00 -19.27 12.25
C ASP A 116 -1.44 -20.41 11.38
N VAL A 117 -0.97 -21.45 12.03
CA VAL A 117 -0.13 -22.51 11.48
C VAL A 117 -0.72 -23.22 10.24
N GLU A 118 0.10 -23.46 9.22
CA GLU A 118 -0.13 -24.45 8.13
C GLU A 118 -1.18 -24.10 7.08
N ARG A 119 -1.14 -22.89 6.53
CA ARG A 119 -1.92 -22.63 5.32
C ARG A 119 -1.10 -22.98 4.09
N SER A 120 -1.68 -23.82 3.23
CA SER A 120 -1.07 -24.20 1.98
C SER A 120 -1.02 -22.99 1.03
N ARG A 121 -0.10 -23.04 0.06
CA ARG A 121 0.01 -22.08 -1.03
C ARG A 121 -1.33 -21.83 -1.74
N TRP A 122 -2.12 -22.87 -1.96
CA TRP A 122 -3.44 -22.78 -2.59
C TRP A 122 -4.40 -21.93 -1.76
N ASN A 123 -4.40 -22.12 -0.44
CA ASN A 123 -5.23 -21.32 0.47
C ASN A 123 -4.81 -19.84 0.46
N ARG A 124 -3.53 -19.56 0.34
CA ARG A 124 -3.01 -18.19 0.23
C ARG A 124 -3.53 -17.50 -1.02
N GLU A 125 -3.47 -18.16 -2.17
CA GLU A 125 -3.98 -17.61 -3.44
C GLU A 125 -5.47 -17.35 -3.36
N MET A 126 -6.25 -18.30 -2.86
CA MET A 126 -7.68 -18.15 -2.64
C MET A 126 -7.99 -16.97 -1.71
N PHE A 127 -7.21 -16.83 -0.65
CA PHE A 127 -7.38 -15.73 0.30
C PHE A 127 -7.15 -14.38 -0.36
N ILE A 128 -6.12 -14.26 -1.19
CA ILE A 128 -5.83 -13.03 -1.93
C ILE A 128 -6.99 -12.68 -2.84
N TYR A 129 -7.48 -13.64 -3.63
CA TYR A 129 -8.62 -13.43 -4.52
C TYR A 129 -9.87 -12.98 -3.75
N GLN A 130 -10.20 -13.66 -2.68
CA GLN A 130 -11.39 -13.35 -1.88
C GLN A 130 -11.28 -11.96 -1.26
N THR A 131 -10.13 -11.63 -0.69
CA THR A 131 -9.92 -10.33 -0.05
C THR A 131 -10.05 -9.18 -1.05
N LEU A 132 -9.41 -9.30 -2.21
CA LEU A 132 -9.49 -8.24 -3.23
C LEU A 132 -10.88 -8.14 -3.82
N ASN A 133 -11.58 -9.26 -4.02
CA ASN A 133 -12.95 -9.24 -4.50
C ASN A 133 -13.90 -8.56 -3.50
N GLU A 134 -13.71 -8.76 -2.22
CA GLU A 134 -14.47 -8.07 -1.17
C GLU A 134 -14.25 -6.56 -1.22
N PHE A 135 -13.00 -6.12 -1.36
CA PHE A 135 -12.69 -4.70 -1.51
C PHE A 135 -13.37 -4.10 -2.74
N SER A 136 -13.26 -4.78 -3.88
CA SER A 136 -13.90 -4.32 -5.11
C SER A 136 -15.42 -4.21 -4.95
N SER A 137 -16.04 -5.21 -4.33
CA SER A 137 -17.48 -5.24 -4.09
C SER A 137 -17.94 -4.17 -3.10
N SER A 138 -17.07 -3.74 -2.19
CA SER A 138 -17.40 -2.69 -1.22
C SER A 138 -17.54 -1.31 -1.86
N GLY A 139 -17.06 -1.14 -3.10
CA GLY A 139 -17.10 0.14 -3.80
C GLY A 139 -15.91 1.05 -3.48
N ILE A 140 -14.94 0.60 -2.70
CA ILE A 140 -13.81 1.46 -2.31
C ILE A 140 -12.99 1.92 -3.51
N TYR A 141 -12.93 1.14 -4.59
CA TYR A 141 -12.16 1.48 -5.80
C TYR A 141 -12.97 2.14 -6.91
N ASP A 142 -14.26 2.41 -6.67
CA ASP A 142 -15.16 2.93 -7.71
C ASP A 142 -14.74 4.29 -8.27
N GLU A 143 -14.03 5.08 -7.47
CA GLU A 143 -13.58 6.43 -7.87
C GLU A 143 -12.12 6.45 -8.32
N SER A 144 -11.46 5.30 -8.36
CA SER A 144 -10.01 5.21 -8.61
C SER A 144 -9.60 5.38 -10.08
N GLY A 145 -10.55 5.30 -11.00
CA GLY A 145 -10.24 5.29 -12.43
C GLY A 145 -9.73 3.94 -12.95
N MET A 146 -9.61 2.94 -12.08
CA MET A 146 -9.20 1.59 -12.47
C MET A 146 -10.40 0.84 -13.05
N SER A 147 -10.28 0.36 -14.29
CA SER A 147 -11.32 -0.48 -14.89
C SER A 147 -11.31 -1.87 -14.26
N MET A 148 -12.38 -2.64 -14.50
CA MET A 148 -12.45 -4.01 -14.01
C MET A 148 -11.30 -4.85 -14.58
N ASN A 149 -10.97 -4.71 -15.86
CA ASN A 149 -9.84 -5.44 -16.46
C ASN A 149 -8.51 -5.06 -15.83
N GLN A 150 -8.31 -3.78 -15.54
CA GLN A 150 -7.10 -3.30 -14.86
C GLN A 150 -7.02 -3.86 -13.44
N PHE A 151 -8.15 -3.85 -12.72
CA PHE A 151 -8.23 -4.46 -11.39
C PHE A 151 -7.86 -5.95 -11.43
N LEU A 152 -8.40 -6.69 -12.40
CA LEU A 152 -8.09 -8.11 -12.53
C LEU A 152 -6.61 -8.36 -12.82
N ASN A 153 -5.97 -7.50 -13.63
CA ASN A 153 -4.55 -7.61 -13.90
C ASN A 153 -3.70 -7.41 -12.63
N VAL A 154 -4.06 -6.43 -11.81
CA VAL A 154 -3.38 -6.20 -10.53
C VAL A 154 -3.59 -7.41 -9.61
N ARG A 155 -4.82 -7.90 -9.50
CA ARG A 155 -5.14 -9.07 -8.67
C ARG A 155 -4.33 -10.30 -9.08
N GLU A 156 -4.27 -10.58 -10.38
CA GLU A 156 -3.50 -11.72 -10.91
C GLU A 156 -2.00 -11.59 -10.57
N TYR A 157 -1.45 -10.39 -10.70
CA TYR A 157 -0.05 -10.16 -10.34
C TYR A 157 0.19 -10.41 -8.85
N LEU A 158 -0.64 -9.84 -7.98
CA LEU A 158 -0.47 -9.95 -6.53
C LEU A 158 -0.66 -11.38 -6.03
N ALA A 159 -1.46 -12.18 -6.73
CA ALA A 159 -1.69 -13.58 -6.37
C ALA A 159 -0.56 -14.52 -6.81
N LYS A 160 0.37 -14.05 -7.66
CA LYS A 160 1.49 -14.89 -8.09
C LYS A 160 2.38 -15.28 -6.91
N GLU A 161 2.90 -16.51 -6.99
CA GLU A 161 3.85 -17.02 -6.01
C GLU A 161 5.05 -16.09 -5.87
N GLY A 162 5.43 -15.79 -4.64
CA GLY A 162 6.62 -14.99 -4.32
C GLY A 162 6.41 -13.49 -4.32
N VAL A 163 5.29 -12.96 -4.83
CA VAL A 163 5.08 -11.51 -4.91
C VAL A 163 4.88 -10.91 -3.52
N LEU A 164 3.99 -11.49 -2.72
CA LEU A 164 3.68 -11.01 -1.37
C LEU A 164 4.42 -11.78 -0.26
N GLN A 165 5.31 -12.66 -0.62
CA GLN A 165 6.07 -13.48 0.35
C GLN A 165 7.35 -12.83 0.84
#